data_b7a8d67ba882d708261d53f45a7b203d
#
_entry.id   b7a8d67ba882d708261d53f45a7b203d
#
_cell.length_a   1.000
_cell.length_b   1.000
_cell.length_c   1.000
_cell.angle_alpha   90.00
_cell.angle_beta   90.00
_cell.angle_gamma   90.00
#
_symmetry.space_group_name_H-M   'P 1'
#
loop_
_entity.id
_entity.type
_entity.pdbx_description
1 polymer ?
#
loop_
_entity_poly.entity_id
_entity_poly.type
_entity_poly.pdbx_seq_one_letter_code
_entity_poly.pdbx_strand_id
1 'polypeptide(L)'
;YKHIAVRENTGADVIRGLIGKDAKIVLDPTLLLDKNEWNKIATPRRIVKRKYILCYFLNYTFNAFPYVDDLATEIQRQTGSGIVRVARPPHKLTFNNAIYKIGASPEDFLALVRDAEIVLTTSFHGTAFAVNYGKPVFSIVQNRNASDSRQISLMHNLGLDRQVLSVEDKFPMVSEAYYDIDEQQMMLEKLRTDSKLYLKKALKDG
;
A
#
# COMPACT_ATOMS: atom_id res chain seq x y z
N TYR A 1 29.94 -5.74 -1.11
CA TYR A 1 29.33 -4.70 -0.28
C TYR A 1 29.52 -5.04 1.20
N LYS A 2 29.79 -4.03 2.02
CA LYS A 2 30.01 -4.16 3.45
C LYS A 2 28.69 -4.25 4.23
N HIS A 3 27.67 -3.52 3.75
CA HIS A 3 26.31 -3.51 4.27
C HIS A 3 25.33 -3.85 3.16
N ILE A 4 24.39 -4.76 3.46
CA ILE A 4 23.33 -5.18 2.54
C ILE A 4 22.01 -5.07 3.27
N ALA A 5 21.06 -4.37 2.68
CA ALA A 5 19.70 -4.26 3.18
C ALA A 5 18.70 -4.54 2.07
N VAL A 6 17.59 -5.14 2.46
CA VAL A 6 16.45 -5.46 1.60
C VAL A 6 15.16 -5.05 2.29
N ARG A 7 14.08 -4.91 1.54
CA ARG A 7 12.78 -4.47 2.08
C ARG A 7 11.77 -5.60 2.30
N GLU A 8 12.18 -6.83 2.05
CA GLU A 8 11.31 -8.02 2.11
C GLU A 8 12.08 -9.27 2.51
N ASN A 9 11.41 -10.23 3.15
CA ASN A 9 12.02 -11.46 3.63
C ASN A 9 12.59 -12.30 2.50
N THR A 10 11.86 -12.45 1.39
CA THR A 10 12.33 -13.22 0.22
C THR A 10 13.61 -12.64 -0.37
N GLY A 11 13.79 -11.31 -0.35
CA GLY A 11 15.05 -10.67 -0.74
C GLY A 11 16.21 -11.06 0.17
N ALA A 12 15.99 -11.18 1.48
CA ALA A 12 17.02 -11.63 2.42
C ALA A 12 17.41 -13.09 2.17
N ASP A 13 16.44 -13.96 1.90
CA ASP A 13 16.69 -15.38 1.60
C ASP A 13 17.47 -15.54 0.28
N VAL A 14 17.16 -14.76 -0.74
CA VAL A 14 17.91 -14.73 -2.00
C VAL A 14 19.37 -14.32 -1.75
N ILE A 15 19.61 -13.24 -0.98
CA ILE A 15 20.99 -12.81 -0.65
C ILE A 15 21.73 -13.88 0.12
N ARG A 16 21.08 -14.51 1.11
CA ARG A 16 21.68 -15.62 1.87
C ARG A 16 22.04 -16.80 0.96
N GLY A 17 21.15 -17.18 0.04
CA GLY A 17 21.39 -18.24 -0.93
C GLY A 17 22.51 -17.95 -1.93
N LEU A 18 22.64 -16.69 -2.38
CA LEU A 18 23.63 -16.31 -3.40
C LEU A 18 25.04 -16.13 -2.85
N ILE A 19 25.18 -15.54 -1.67
CA ILE A 19 26.49 -15.12 -1.14
C ILE A 19 26.75 -15.55 0.32
N GLY A 20 25.86 -16.30 0.94
CA GLY A 20 25.98 -16.78 2.31
C GLY A 20 25.98 -15.67 3.38
N LYS A 21 25.50 -14.47 3.08
CA LYS A 21 25.43 -13.35 4.01
C LYS A 21 23.99 -13.00 4.36
N ASP A 22 23.80 -12.58 5.62
CA ASP A 22 22.51 -12.03 6.03
C ASP A 22 22.35 -10.59 5.55
N ALA A 23 21.17 -10.30 5.00
CA ALA A 23 20.75 -8.96 4.68
C ALA A 23 19.81 -8.40 5.77
N LYS A 24 20.00 -7.14 6.16
CA LYS A 24 19.09 -6.47 7.09
C LYS A 24 17.80 -6.12 6.38
N ILE A 25 16.66 -6.48 6.98
CA ILE A 25 15.36 -6.03 6.50
C ILE A 25 15.13 -4.61 7.02
N VAL A 26 14.85 -3.69 6.09
CA VAL A 26 14.55 -2.28 6.35
C VAL A 26 13.27 -1.89 5.62
N LEU A 27 12.63 -0.80 6.03
CA LEU A 27 11.48 -0.28 5.32
C LEU A 27 11.84 0.20 3.90
N ASP A 28 10.86 0.12 3.01
CA ASP A 28 10.94 0.80 1.71
C ASP A 28 11.20 2.30 1.92
N PRO A 29 12.01 2.96 1.08
CA PRO A 29 12.31 4.40 1.20
C PRO A 29 11.07 5.29 1.35
N THR A 30 9.94 4.94 0.74
CA THR A 30 8.68 5.68 0.85
C THR A 30 8.11 5.71 2.26
N LEU A 31 8.48 4.75 3.11
CA LEU A 31 8.04 4.67 4.51
C LEU A 31 9.03 5.31 5.49
N LEU A 32 10.21 5.77 5.03
CA LEU A 32 11.18 6.48 5.86
C LEU A 32 10.74 7.92 6.17
N LEU A 33 9.90 8.50 5.33
CA LEU A 33 9.21 9.77 5.58
C LEU A 33 7.84 9.49 6.19
N ASP A 34 7.45 10.32 7.17
CA ASP A 34 6.11 10.23 7.76
C ASP A 34 5.05 10.99 6.93
N LYS A 35 3.79 10.88 7.35
CA LYS A 35 2.67 11.56 6.69
C LYS A 35 2.81 13.09 6.65
N ASN A 36 3.48 13.69 7.64
CA ASN A 36 3.65 15.14 7.71
C ASN A 36 4.70 15.59 6.69
N GLU A 37 5.76 14.81 6.53
CA GLU A 37 6.79 15.05 5.53
C GLU A 37 6.22 14.90 4.11
N TRP A 38 5.44 13.83 3.86
CA TRP A 38 4.75 13.64 2.57
C TRP A 38 3.70 14.71 2.29
N ASN A 39 3.03 15.25 3.31
CA ASN A 39 2.06 16.34 3.13
C ASN A 39 2.70 17.65 2.62
N LYS A 40 4.00 17.86 2.81
CA LYS A 40 4.71 19.02 2.24
C LYS A 40 4.82 18.93 0.71
N ILE A 41 4.74 17.72 0.16
CA ILE A 41 4.83 17.44 -1.28
C ILE A 41 3.44 17.27 -1.88
N ALA A 42 2.51 16.67 -1.15
CA ALA A 42 1.16 16.40 -1.62
C ALA A 42 0.43 17.68 -2.04
N THR A 43 -0.39 17.59 -3.10
CA THR A 43 -1.29 18.69 -3.48
C THR A 43 -2.08 19.16 -2.26
N PRO A 44 -1.98 20.45 -1.86
CA PRO A 44 -2.52 20.91 -0.58
C PRO A 44 -4.06 20.91 -0.54
N ARG A 45 -4.71 21.13 -1.69
CA ARG A 45 -6.17 21.11 -1.80
C ARG A 45 -6.74 19.72 -1.93
N ARG A 46 -7.95 19.51 -1.40
CA ARG A 46 -8.71 18.29 -1.65
C ARG A 46 -9.13 18.22 -3.13
N ILE A 47 -8.69 17.16 -3.82
CA ILE A 47 -8.91 16.98 -5.27
C ILE A 47 -10.34 16.54 -5.57
N VAL A 48 -10.91 15.68 -4.73
CA VAL A 48 -12.29 15.19 -4.85
C VAL A 48 -13.08 15.58 -3.61
N LYS A 49 -14.11 16.43 -3.78
CA LYS A 49 -14.85 17.02 -2.66
C LYS A 49 -15.73 16.02 -1.89
N ARG A 50 -16.33 15.05 -2.61
CA ARG A 50 -17.18 14.02 -1.99
C ARG A 50 -16.33 12.95 -1.28
N LYS A 51 -16.96 12.18 -0.40
CA LYS A 51 -16.37 10.96 0.18
C LYS A 51 -16.14 9.93 -0.92
N TYR A 52 -15.00 9.21 -0.85
CA TYR A 52 -14.66 8.25 -1.89
C TYR A 52 -13.76 7.12 -1.41
N ILE A 53 -13.91 6.00 -2.11
CA ILE A 53 -13.02 4.85 -2.10
C ILE A 53 -11.96 5.11 -3.17
N LEU A 54 -10.69 5.07 -2.79
CA LEU A 54 -9.58 5.17 -3.74
C LEU A 54 -9.25 3.77 -4.26
N CYS A 55 -9.31 3.60 -5.57
CA CYS A 55 -8.93 2.36 -6.27
C CYS A 55 -7.63 2.60 -7.05
N TYR A 56 -6.55 1.92 -6.63
CA TYR A 56 -5.26 1.97 -7.33
C TYR A 56 -4.81 0.55 -7.68
N PHE A 57 -5.25 0.08 -8.85
CA PHE A 57 -5.03 -1.28 -9.33
C PHE A 57 -3.98 -1.30 -10.44
N LEU A 58 -2.88 -2.00 -10.20
CA LEU A 58 -1.83 -2.27 -11.16
C LEU A 58 -1.94 -3.72 -11.62
N ASN A 59 -1.69 -3.95 -12.89
CA ASN A 59 -1.87 -5.24 -13.54
C ASN A 59 -0.54 -5.78 -14.10
N TYR A 60 0.55 -5.55 -13.36
CA TYR A 60 1.89 -5.90 -13.84
C TYR A 60 2.32 -7.33 -13.47
N THR A 61 1.89 -7.82 -12.31
CA THR A 61 2.31 -9.12 -11.78
C THR A 61 1.24 -10.18 -11.92
N PHE A 62 -0.04 -9.80 -11.83
CA PHE A 62 -1.19 -10.68 -12.00
C PHE A 62 -2.41 -9.90 -12.47
N ASN A 63 -3.40 -10.61 -13.00
CA ASN A 63 -4.68 -10.01 -13.37
C ASN A 63 -5.66 -10.11 -12.20
N ALA A 64 -5.92 -8.99 -11.55
CA ALA A 64 -6.87 -8.92 -10.43
C ALA A 64 -8.34 -8.75 -10.88
N PHE A 65 -8.60 -8.56 -12.18
CA PHE A 65 -9.95 -8.37 -12.71
C PHE A 65 -10.63 -9.71 -13.01
N PRO A 66 -11.95 -9.86 -12.79
CA PRO A 66 -12.88 -8.80 -12.37
C PRO A 66 -12.94 -8.53 -10.85
N TYR A 67 -12.28 -9.34 -10.01
CA TYR A 67 -12.41 -9.32 -8.56
C TYR A 67 -12.34 -7.90 -7.95
N VAL A 68 -11.35 -7.10 -8.34
CA VAL A 68 -11.15 -5.75 -7.76
C VAL A 68 -12.27 -4.77 -8.15
N ASP A 69 -12.90 -4.95 -9.30
CA ASP A 69 -14.03 -4.12 -9.74
C ASP A 69 -15.30 -4.48 -8.96
N ASP A 70 -15.53 -5.78 -8.78
CA ASP A 70 -16.68 -6.29 -8.02
C ASP A 70 -16.52 -5.94 -6.53
N LEU A 71 -15.32 -6.07 -5.96
CA LEU A 71 -15.01 -5.63 -4.60
C LEU A 71 -15.26 -4.14 -4.41
N ALA A 72 -14.78 -3.29 -5.33
CA ALA A 72 -14.99 -1.84 -5.23
C ALA A 72 -16.49 -1.48 -5.30
N THR A 73 -17.25 -2.19 -6.12
CA THR A 73 -18.71 -2.03 -6.21
C THR A 73 -19.40 -2.45 -4.91
N GLU A 74 -18.97 -3.55 -4.31
CA GLU A 74 -19.53 -4.03 -3.04
C GLU A 74 -19.22 -3.06 -1.89
N ILE A 75 -17.96 -2.57 -1.77
CA ILE A 75 -17.60 -1.58 -0.76
C ILE A 75 -18.36 -0.25 -1.00
N GLN A 76 -18.57 0.16 -2.25
CA GLN A 76 -19.41 1.30 -2.57
C GLN A 76 -20.85 1.10 -2.07
N ARG A 77 -21.43 -0.07 -2.29
CA ARG A 77 -22.77 -0.43 -1.82
C ARG A 77 -22.88 -0.35 -0.29
N GLN A 78 -21.86 -0.80 0.43
CA GLN A 78 -21.81 -0.79 1.90
C GLN A 78 -21.64 0.63 2.47
N THR A 79 -20.94 1.53 1.77
CA THR A 79 -20.55 2.86 2.30
C THR A 79 -21.35 4.02 1.73
N GLY A 80 -21.92 3.88 0.55
CA GLY A 80 -22.48 4.99 -0.23
C GLY A 80 -21.42 5.95 -0.81
N SER A 81 -20.12 5.68 -0.63
CA SER A 81 -19.03 6.54 -1.09
C SER A 81 -18.84 6.47 -2.60
N GLY A 82 -18.33 7.53 -3.20
CA GLY A 82 -17.96 7.52 -4.62
C GLY A 82 -16.73 6.64 -4.87
N ILE A 83 -16.50 6.24 -6.12
CA ILE A 83 -15.27 5.57 -6.53
C ILE A 83 -14.37 6.57 -7.24
N VAL A 84 -13.10 6.64 -6.84
CA VAL A 84 -12.03 7.36 -7.53
C VAL A 84 -10.99 6.33 -7.95
N ARG A 85 -10.72 6.27 -9.23
CA ARG A 85 -9.74 5.35 -9.79
C ARG A 85 -8.52 6.07 -10.32
N VAL A 86 -7.36 5.74 -9.80
CA VAL A 86 -6.05 6.14 -10.32
C VAL A 86 -5.51 4.99 -11.17
N ALA A 87 -4.78 5.31 -12.22
CA ALA A 87 -4.35 4.42 -13.28
C ALA A 87 -5.48 3.98 -14.24
N ARG A 88 -5.06 3.70 -15.47
CA ARG A 88 -5.98 3.29 -16.53
C ARG A 88 -6.37 1.81 -16.37
N PRO A 89 -7.66 1.47 -16.48
CA PRO A 89 -8.06 0.07 -16.55
C PRO A 89 -7.49 -0.58 -17.84
N PRO A 90 -7.24 -1.90 -17.82
CA PRO A 90 -6.54 -2.56 -18.93
C PRO A 90 -7.30 -2.53 -20.27
N HIS A 91 -8.64 -2.53 -20.27
CA HIS A 91 -9.43 -2.67 -21.52
C HIS A 91 -10.65 -1.77 -21.61
N LYS A 92 -11.42 -1.57 -20.54
CA LYS A 92 -12.65 -0.77 -20.52
C LYS A 92 -12.77 -0.02 -19.21
N LEU A 93 -13.47 1.10 -19.26
CA LEU A 93 -13.94 1.78 -18.05
C LEU A 93 -15.06 0.91 -17.45
N THR A 94 -14.79 0.28 -16.31
CA THR A 94 -15.66 -0.73 -15.72
C THR A 94 -16.69 -0.14 -14.75
N PHE A 95 -16.45 1.09 -14.27
CA PHE A 95 -17.36 1.76 -13.34
C PHE A 95 -18.12 2.89 -14.02
N ASN A 96 -19.44 2.78 -14.14
CA ASN A 96 -20.27 3.80 -14.80
C ASN A 96 -20.24 5.18 -14.09
N ASN A 97 -19.99 5.21 -12.77
CA ASN A 97 -20.02 6.43 -11.96
C ASN A 97 -18.68 6.73 -11.25
N ALA A 98 -17.57 6.18 -11.70
CA ALA A 98 -16.28 6.44 -11.13
C ALA A 98 -15.64 7.72 -11.69
N ILE A 99 -14.89 8.42 -10.85
CA ILE A 99 -14.00 9.51 -11.26
C ILE A 99 -12.65 8.90 -11.61
N TYR A 100 -12.24 9.03 -12.86
CA TYR A 100 -10.95 8.55 -13.32
C TYR A 100 -9.90 9.67 -13.27
N LYS A 101 -8.80 9.41 -12.55
CA LYS A 101 -7.62 10.29 -12.45
C LYS A 101 -6.46 9.67 -13.22
N ILE A 102 -6.61 9.64 -14.55
CA ILE A 102 -5.57 9.16 -15.46
C ILE A 102 -4.52 10.26 -15.56
N GLY A 103 -3.25 9.91 -15.31
CA GLY A 103 -2.15 10.88 -15.33
C GLY A 103 -2.09 11.77 -14.08
N ALA A 104 -2.65 11.31 -12.94
CA ALA A 104 -2.40 11.97 -11.66
C ALA A 104 -0.90 12.06 -11.39
N SER A 105 -0.41 13.26 -11.02
CA SER A 105 0.97 13.44 -10.60
C SER A 105 1.24 12.73 -9.26
N PRO A 106 2.50 12.52 -8.86
CA PRO A 106 2.82 11.99 -7.53
C PRO A 106 2.19 12.80 -6.40
N GLU A 107 2.18 14.14 -6.50
CA GLU A 107 1.59 15.05 -5.53
C GLU A 107 0.06 14.86 -5.43
N ASP A 108 -0.60 14.69 -6.57
CA ASP A 108 -2.04 14.40 -6.65
C ASP A 108 -2.35 13.01 -6.11
N PHE A 109 -1.52 12.01 -6.39
CA PHE A 109 -1.68 10.68 -5.84
C PHE A 109 -1.63 10.68 -4.31
N LEU A 110 -0.64 11.37 -3.72
CA LEU A 110 -0.51 11.52 -2.27
C LEU A 110 -1.77 12.18 -1.67
N ALA A 111 -2.26 13.26 -2.29
CA ALA A 111 -3.49 13.93 -1.85
C ALA A 111 -4.72 13.01 -1.97
N LEU A 112 -4.82 12.21 -3.03
CA LEU A 112 -5.90 11.25 -3.21
C LEU A 112 -5.87 10.14 -2.16
N VAL A 113 -4.70 9.64 -1.77
CA VAL A 113 -4.58 8.67 -0.67
C VAL A 113 -4.94 9.32 0.66
N ARG A 114 -4.37 10.49 0.97
CA ARG A 114 -4.63 11.24 2.21
C ARG A 114 -6.13 11.47 2.45
N ASP A 115 -6.85 11.87 1.41
CA ASP A 115 -8.24 12.31 1.50
C ASP A 115 -9.28 11.18 1.28
N ALA A 116 -8.83 9.95 0.95
CA ALA A 116 -9.69 8.78 0.78
C ALA A 116 -10.32 8.33 2.11
N GLU A 117 -11.52 7.76 2.06
CA GLU A 117 -12.10 7.05 3.20
C GLU A 117 -11.52 5.65 3.34
N ILE A 118 -11.38 4.94 2.22
CA ILE A 118 -10.83 3.58 2.14
C ILE A 118 -9.95 3.51 0.90
N VAL A 119 -8.86 2.75 0.98
CA VAL A 119 -7.98 2.48 -0.14
C VAL A 119 -8.09 1.00 -0.53
N LEU A 120 -8.37 0.74 -1.80
CA LEU A 120 -8.31 -0.60 -2.40
C LEU A 120 -7.16 -0.62 -3.40
N THR A 121 -6.20 -1.51 -3.20
CA THR A 121 -5.01 -1.47 -4.06
C THR A 121 -4.36 -2.84 -4.26
N THR A 122 -3.86 -3.08 -5.49
CA THR A 122 -2.97 -4.20 -5.83
C THR A 122 -1.50 -3.76 -5.82
N SER A 123 -1.21 -2.49 -5.49
CA SER A 123 0.13 -1.91 -5.55
C SER A 123 0.78 -1.90 -4.17
N PHE A 124 2.04 -2.35 -4.10
CA PHE A 124 2.85 -2.16 -2.89
C PHE A 124 2.90 -0.70 -2.44
N HIS A 125 3.16 0.25 -3.35
CA HIS A 125 3.22 1.66 -2.97
C HIS A 125 1.84 2.22 -2.60
N GLY A 126 0.76 1.72 -3.20
CA GLY A 126 -0.60 2.04 -2.76
C GLY A 126 -0.84 1.62 -1.32
N THR A 127 -0.43 0.39 -0.96
CA THR A 127 -0.48 -0.12 0.42
C THR A 127 0.41 0.71 1.36
N ALA A 128 1.67 0.96 0.97
CA ALA A 128 2.62 1.70 1.78
C ALA A 128 2.12 3.12 2.12
N PHE A 129 1.60 3.86 1.14
CA PHE A 129 1.04 5.18 1.41
C PHE A 129 -0.27 5.12 2.21
N ALA A 130 -1.13 4.12 1.98
CA ALA A 130 -2.35 3.96 2.78
C ALA A 130 -2.00 3.78 4.26
N VAL A 131 -1.10 2.86 4.61
CA VAL A 131 -0.68 2.63 6.01
C VAL A 131 0.11 3.81 6.59
N ASN A 132 0.90 4.51 5.77
CA ASN A 132 1.63 5.70 6.22
C ASN A 132 0.69 6.85 6.61
N TYR A 133 -0.39 7.04 5.83
CA TYR A 133 -1.45 8.02 6.14
C TYR A 133 -2.47 7.52 7.19
N GLY A 134 -2.36 6.27 7.67
CA GLY A 134 -3.32 5.68 8.60
C GLY A 134 -4.72 5.53 7.98
N LYS A 135 -4.79 5.11 6.72
CA LYS A 135 -6.08 4.95 6.01
C LYS A 135 -6.58 3.52 6.11
N PRO A 136 -7.89 3.31 6.33
CA PRO A 136 -8.49 2.01 6.13
C PRO A 136 -8.11 1.47 4.75
N VAL A 137 -7.69 0.20 4.68
CA VAL A 137 -7.12 -0.34 3.44
C VAL A 137 -7.44 -1.82 3.26
N PHE A 138 -7.67 -2.22 2.01
CA PHE A 138 -7.52 -3.60 1.57
C PHE A 138 -6.38 -3.68 0.56
N SER A 139 -5.35 -4.42 0.92
CA SER A 139 -4.20 -4.74 0.07
C SER A 139 -4.46 -6.06 -0.65
N ILE A 140 -4.66 -5.99 -1.97
CA ILE A 140 -5.09 -7.15 -2.76
C ILE A 140 -3.88 -7.79 -3.42
N VAL A 141 -3.74 -9.11 -3.24
CA VAL A 141 -2.68 -9.95 -3.78
C VAL A 141 -3.27 -11.08 -4.63
N GLN A 142 -2.46 -11.73 -5.46
CA GLN A 142 -2.92 -12.87 -6.25
C GLN A 142 -3.36 -14.02 -5.34
N ASN A 143 -2.47 -14.43 -4.44
CA ASN A 143 -2.75 -15.37 -3.35
C ASN A 143 -1.80 -15.08 -2.18
N ARG A 144 -2.12 -15.59 -0.99
CA ARG A 144 -1.32 -15.31 0.22
C ARG A 144 0.08 -15.96 0.21
N ASN A 145 0.31 -16.90 -0.70
CA ASN A 145 1.58 -17.61 -0.88
C ASN A 145 2.36 -17.10 -2.11
N ALA A 146 1.85 -16.10 -2.81
CA ALA A 146 2.46 -15.58 -4.02
C ALA A 146 3.73 -14.78 -3.76
N SER A 147 4.44 -14.53 -4.84
CA SER A 147 5.67 -13.73 -4.89
C SER A 147 5.51 -12.25 -4.49
N ASP A 148 4.30 -11.78 -4.22
CA ASP A 148 4.02 -10.43 -3.69
C ASP A 148 4.36 -10.30 -2.20
N SER A 149 5.50 -10.87 -1.82
CA SER A 149 5.97 -10.89 -0.44
C SER A 149 6.06 -9.51 0.19
N ARG A 150 6.27 -8.44 -0.61
CA ARG A 150 6.41 -7.07 -0.13
C ARG A 150 5.17 -6.55 0.57
N GLN A 151 3.98 -6.72 -0.05
CA GLN A 151 2.70 -6.28 0.53
C GLN A 151 2.39 -7.12 1.78
N ILE A 152 2.49 -8.43 1.66
CA ILE A 152 2.23 -9.38 2.76
C ILE A 152 3.19 -9.11 3.91
N SER A 153 4.50 -8.98 3.65
CA SER A 153 5.50 -8.70 4.68
C SER A 153 5.26 -7.37 5.40
N LEU A 154 4.93 -6.31 4.66
CA LEU A 154 4.62 -5.01 5.25
C LEU A 154 3.40 -5.09 6.15
N MET A 155 2.29 -5.66 5.65
CA MET A 155 1.05 -5.75 6.39
C MET A 155 1.19 -6.63 7.64
N HIS A 156 1.89 -7.76 7.52
CA HIS A 156 2.21 -8.63 8.65
C HIS A 156 3.02 -7.89 9.73
N ASN A 157 4.08 -7.17 9.34
CA ASN A 157 4.92 -6.41 10.27
C ASN A 157 4.17 -5.26 10.98
N LEU A 158 3.02 -4.88 10.46
CA LEU A 158 2.14 -3.85 11.03
C LEU A 158 0.91 -4.44 11.75
N GLY A 159 0.81 -5.79 11.88
CA GLY A 159 -0.34 -6.45 12.48
C GLY A 159 -1.63 -6.37 11.65
N LEU A 160 -1.51 -6.14 10.34
CA LEU A 160 -2.62 -5.88 9.42
C LEU A 160 -2.90 -7.06 8.47
N ASP A 161 -2.72 -8.30 8.91
CA ASP A 161 -2.91 -9.50 8.09
C ASP A 161 -4.36 -9.63 7.57
N ARG A 162 -5.34 -9.16 8.34
CA ARG A 162 -6.77 -9.21 7.96
C ARG A 162 -7.11 -8.29 6.80
N GLN A 163 -6.34 -7.23 6.60
CA GLN A 163 -6.49 -6.28 5.50
C GLN A 163 -5.84 -6.75 4.20
N VAL A 164 -5.17 -7.90 4.20
CA VAL A 164 -4.66 -8.55 2.99
C VAL A 164 -5.73 -9.46 2.42
N LEU A 165 -6.16 -9.21 1.18
CA LEU A 165 -7.13 -10.02 0.46
C LEU A 165 -6.46 -10.73 -0.71
N SER A 166 -6.81 -11.99 -0.93
CA SER A 166 -6.56 -12.71 -2.18
C SER A 166 -7.71 -12.46 -3.17
N VAL A 167 -7.43 -12.52 -4.46
CA VAL A 167 -8.48 -12.48 -5.50
C VAL A 167 -9.44 -13.68 -5.47
N GLU A 168 -9.15 -14.68 -4.63
CA GLU A 168 -10.01 -15.85 -4.41
C GLU A 168 -10.87 -15.71 -3.14
N ASP A 169 -10.62 -14.69 -2.30
CA ASP A 169 -11.33 -14.49 -1.06
C ASP A 169 -12.78 -14.00 -1.32
N LYS A 170 -13.67 -14.31 -0.40
CA LYS A 170 -15.01 -13.69 -0.38
C LYS A 170 -14.86 -12.19 -0.10
N PHE A 171 -15.80 -11.39 -0.58
CA PHE A 171 -15.80 -9.96 -0.28
C PHE A 171 -15.99 -9.72 1.21
N PRO A 172 -15.11 -8.92 1.82
CA PRO A 172 -15.16 -8.62 3.24
C PRO A 172 -16.31 -7.65 3.56
N MET A 173 -16.64 -7.56 4.83
CA MET A 173 -17.37 -6.41 5.34
C MET A 173 -16.45 -5.19 5.35
N VAL A 174 -17.00 -4.03 5.04
CA VAL A 174 -16.24 -2.77 5.03
C VAL A 174 -15.56 -2.48 6.38
N SER A 175 -16.15 -2.92 7.47
CA SER A 175 -15.59 -2.79 8.82
C SER A 175 -14.22 -3.49 8.97
N GLU A 176 -13.94 -4.49 8.16
CA GLU A 176 -12.66 -5.22 8.18
C GLU A 176 -11.49 -4.42 7.57
N ALA A 177 -11.79 -3.33 6.84
CA ALA A 177 -10.75 -2.41 6.36
C ALA A 177 -10.16 -1.56 7.49
N TYR A 178 -10.89 -1.40 8.60
CA TYR A 178 -10.51 -0.55 9.73
C TYR A 178 -9.66 -1.34 10.73
N TYR A 179 -8.76 -0.64 11.39
CA TYR A 179 -7.84 -1.17 12.38
C TYR A 179 -7.50 -0.08 13.40
N ASP A 180 -6.82 -0.43 14.48
CA ASP A 180 -6.30 0.53 15.43
C ASP A 180 -5.14 1.32 14.78
N ILE A 181 -5.45 2.56 14.41
CA ILE A 181 -4.50 3.44 13.70
C ILE A 181 -3.34 3.83 14.62
N ASP A 182 -3.58 4.06 15.87
CA ASP A 182 -2.54 4.50 16.82
C ASP A 182 -1.54 3.37 17.07
N GLU A 183 -2.02 2.16 17.30
CA GLU A 183 -1.18 0.96 17.43
C GLU A 183 -0.35 0.74 16.16
N GLN A 184 -0.99 0.77 15.00
CA GLN A 184 -0.32 0.58 13.71
C GLN A 184 0.74 1.67 13.46
N GLN A 185 0.46 2.94 13.76
CA GLN A 185 1.42 4.03 13.60
C GLN A 185 2.61 3.88 14.58
N MET A 186 2.40 3.40 15.79
CA MET A 186 3.49 3.09 16.73
C MET A 186 4.41 1.98 16.16
N MET A 187 3.82 0.91 15.61
CA MET A 187 4.59 -0.16 14.97
C MET A 187 5.40 0.37 13.77
N LEU A 188 4.78 1.17 12.92
CA LEU A 188 5.44 1.78 11.77
C LEU A 188 6.60 2.69 12.18
N GLU A 189 6.43 3.52 13.22
CA GLU A 189 7.49 4.42 13.70
C GLU A 189 8.68 3.66 14.27
N LYS A 190 8.45 2.56 14.98
CA LYS A 190 9.51 1.66 15.44
C LYS A 190 10.33 1.13 14.24
N LEU A 191 9.66 0.57 13.23
CA LEU A 191 10.31 0.05 12.02
C LEU A 191 11.06 1.16 11.26
N ARG A 192 10.52 2.38 11.22
CA ARG A 192 11.14 3.56 10.61
C ARG A 192 12.43 3.94 11.33
N THR A 193 12.37 4.01 12.65
CA THR A 193 13.53 4.32 13.50
C THR A 193 14.64 3.30 13.30
N ASP A 194 14.33 2.01 13.36
CA ASP A 194 15.29 0.91 13.16
C ASP A 194 15.94 0.97 11.78
N SER A 195 15.15 1.25 10.75
CA SER A 195 15.63 1.38 9.36
C SER A 195 16.56 2.59 9.20
N LYS A 196 16.19 3.75 9.77
CA LYS A 196 17.02 4.97 9.73
C LYS A 196 18.33 4.79 10.51
N LEU A 197 18.31 4.09 11.64
CA LEU A 197 19.52 3.78 12.43
C LEU A 197 20.49 2.90 11.62
N TYR A 198 19.96 1.85 10.99
CA TYR A 198 20.78 0.99 10.13
C TYR A 198 21.41 1.78 8.97
N LEU A 199 20.63 2.58 8.25
CA LEU A 199 21.12 3.39 7.14
C LEU A 199 22.21 4.37 7.58
N LYS A 200 22.00 5.06 8.72
CA LYS A 200 23.02 5.96 9.28
C LYS A 200 24.32 5.23 9.61
N LYS A 201 24.26 4.02 10.16
CA LYS A 201 25.43 3.19 10.44
C LYS A 201 26.12 2.79 9.14
N ALA A 202 25.37 2.26 8.17
CA ALA A 202 25.92 1.84 6.88
C ALA A 202 26.64 2.95 6.12
N LEU A 203 26.15 4.19 6.21
CA LEU A 203 26.76 5.38 5.60
C LEU A 203 28.03 5.85 6.33
N LYS A 204 28.15 5.57 7.63
CA LYS A 204 29.39 5.95 8.39
C LYS A 204 30.52 4.94 8.23
N ASP A 205 30.16 3.67 8.02
CA ASP A 205 31.11 2.57 7.93
C ASP A 205 31.61 2.33 6.48
N GLY A 206 31.05 3.03 5.50
CA GLY A 206 31.40 2.99 4.07
C GLY A 206 32.35 4.07 3.70
#